data_b8b0610c90624e94a09852aba3464928
#
_entry.id   b8b0610c90624e94a09852aba3464928
#
_cell.length_a   1.000
_cell.length_b   1.000
_cell.length_c   1.000
_cell.angle_alpha   90.00
_cell.angle_beta   90.00
_cell.angle_gamma   90.00
#
_symmetry.space_group_name_H-M   'P 1'
#
loop_
_entity.id
_entity.type
_entity.pdbx_description
1 polymer ?
#
loop_
_entity_poly.entity_id
_entity_poly.type
_entity_poly.pdbx_seq_one_letter_code
_entity_poly.pdbx_strand_id
1 'polypeptide(L)'
;MNAHTEKLTVQGPAGLIEVLRDRPEGVSRGHAVIAHPHPLFGGTMDNKVVQTLARAFVQNGWVALRFNFRGVGASQGQHDHGVGEAQDLLHLVGQLAPEGALALAGFSFGAYVTSHAIEALHPQRHIEKAVLVGTAASRFEVAPVPPELHDRTLVIHGEADDTVPLASAMDWARPQGLPILVVPGGSHFFHGQLPQLKSWVSRHLSAHE
;
A
#
# COMPACT_ATOMS: atom_id res chain seq x y z
N MET A 1 -17.21 4.54 4.92
CA MET A 1 -17.47 3.31 4.17
C MET A 1 -18.35 3.66 2.99
N ASN A 2 -18.02 3.19 1.79
CA ASN A 2 -18.94 3.27 0.66
C ASN A 2 -20.10 2.31 0.91
N ALA A 3 -21.30 2.61 0.37
CA ALA A 3 -22.48 1.72 0.46
C ALA A 3 -22.24 0.30 -0.12
N HIS A 4 -21.11 0.07 -0.76
CA HIS A 4 -20.72 -1.17 -1.45
C HIS A 4 -19.43 -1.81 -0.90
N THR A 5 -19.02 -1.47 0.32
CA THR A 5 -17.87 -2.14 0.97
C THR A 5 -18.30 -3.53 1.45
N GLU A 6 -17.66 -4.55 0.94
CA GLU A 6 -17.87 -5.94 1.32
C GLU A 6 -16.82 -6.38 2.34
N LYS A 7 -17.26 -7.02 3.42
CA LYS A 7 -16.36 -7.65 4.40
C LYS A 7 -16.09 -9.09 3.99
N LEU A 8 -14.83 -9.47 3.99
CA LEU A 8 -14.36 -10.80 3.64
C LEU A 8 -13.43 -11.31 4.73
N THR A 9 -13.31 -12.62 4.78
CA THR A 9 -12.29 -13.31 5.57
C THR A 9 -11.56 -14.28 4.66
N VAL A 10 -10.23 -14.24 4.70
CA VAL A 10 -9.36 -15.09 3.90
C VAL A 10 -8.52 -15.95 4.83
N GLN A 11 -8.31 -17.21 4.51
CA GLN A 11 -7.39 -18.05 5.25
C GLN A 11 -5.96 -17.65 4.90
N GLY A 12 -5.19 -17.20 5.86
CA GLY A 12 -3.77 -16.85 5.72
C GLY A 12 -2.85 -17.83 6.42
N PRO A 13 -1.52 -17.63 6.31
CA PRO A 13 -0.52 -18.50 6.93
C PRO A 13 -0.59 -18.53 8.48
N ALA A 14 -0.96 -17.41 9.10
CA ALA A 14 -1.08 -17.29 10.57
C ALA A 14 -2.53 -17.41 11.07
N GLY A 15 -3.47 -17.78 10.22
CA GLY A 15 -4.90 -17.84 10.52
C GLY A 15 -5.73 -16.92 9.64
N LEU A 16 -6.93 -16.55 10.10
CA LEU A 16 -7.84 -15.73 9.31
C LEU A 16 -7.33 -14.29 9.15
N ILE A 17 -7.49 -13.74 7.94
CA ILE A 17 -7.18 -12.34 7.59
C ILE A 17 -8.51 -11.62 7.31
N GLU A 18 -8.76 -10.54 8.03
CA GLU A 18 -9.89 -9.64 7.81
C GLU A 18 -9.63 -8.70 6.64
N VAL A 19 -10.55 -8.65 5.68
CA VAL A 19 -10.41 -7.87 4.44
C VAL A 19 -11.67 -7.03 4.18
N LEU A 20 -11.50 -5.82 3.72
CA LEU A 20 -12.54 -4.98 3.15
C LEU A 20 -12.30 -4.83 1.65
N ARG A 21 -13.31 -5.16 0.85
CA ARG A 21 -13.30 -5.02 -0.60
C ARG A 21 -14.23 -3.91 -1.04
N ASP A 22 -13.68 -2.88 -1.66
CA ASP A 22 -14.40 -1.79 -2.29
C ASP A 22 -14.36 -1.98 -3.81
N ARG A 23 -15.51 -1.97 -4.48
CA ARG A 23 -15.61 -2.16 -5.94
C ARG A 23 -15.83 -0.84 -6.65
N PRO A 24 -15.25 -0.65 -7.86
CA PRO A 24 -15.59 0.45 -8.74
C PRO A 24 -16.99 0.24 -9.36
N GLU A 25 -17.54 1.29 -9.91
CA GLU A 25 -18.70 1.19 -10.79
C GLU A 25 -18.27 0.59 -12.14
N GLY A 26 -19.03 -0.38 -12.67
CA GLY A 26 -18.75 -1.04 -13.94
C GLY A 26 -17.64 -2.10 -13.88
N VAL A 27 -16.99 -2.31 -15.03
CA VAL A 27 -15.93 -3.32 -15.20
C VAL A 27 -14.64 -2.83 -14.53
N SER A 28 -14.04 -3.67 -13.69
CA SER A 28 -12.80 -3.33 -13.03
C SER A 28 -11.59 -3.53 -13.95
N ARG A 29 -10.58 -2.68 -13.78
CA ARG A 29 -9.25 -2.82 -14.41
C ARG A 29 -8.44 -3.98 -13.83
N GLY A 30 -8.59 -4.24 -12.52
CA GLY A 30 -7.83 -5.22 -11.77
C GLY A 30 -8.01 -5.02 -10.26
N HIS A 31 -7.07 -5.51 -9.49
CA HIS A 31 -7.11 -5.46 -8.03
C HIS A 31 -5.95 -4.63 -7.47
N ALA A 32 -6.23 -3.81 -6.48
CA ALA A 32 -5.25 -3.06 -5.69
C ALA A 32 -5.26 -3.57 -4.24
N VAL A 33 -4.12 -4.06 -3.74
CA VAL A 33 -3.97 -4.48 -2.35
C VAL A 33 -3.27 -3.38 -1.58
N ILE A 34 -3.86 -2.95 -0.45
CA ILE A 34 -3.45 -1.75 0.28
C ILE A 34 -3.13 -2.11 1.73
N ALA A 35 -1.88 -1.93 2.12
CA ALA A 35 -1.35 -2.26 3.44
C ALA A 35 -1.34 -1.04 4.37
N HIS A 36 -1.75 -1.26 5.62
CA HIS A 36 -1.91 -0.20 6.64
C HIS A 36 -0.61 0.08 7.43
N PRO A 37 -0.54 1.20 8.20
CA PRO A 37 0.63 1.53 9.00
C PRO A 37 0.81 0.57 10.19
N HIS A 38 1.85 0.82 11.00
CA HIS A 38 2.35 -0.12 12.01
C HIS A 38 1.26 -0.60 12.99
N PRO A 39 1.03 -1.92 13.08
CA PRO A 39 -0.06 -2.50 13.88
C PRO A 39 0.06 -2.17 15.36
N LEU A 40 1.27 -2.21 15.93
CA LEU A 40 1.48 -1.96 17.37
C LEU A 40 1.35 -0.48 17.76
N PHE A 41 1.22 0.43 16.77
CA PHE A 41 0.95 1.87 17.00
C PHE A 41 -0.46 2.27 16.54
N GLY A 42 -1.41 1.35 16.63
CA GLY A 42 -2.81 1.60 16.31
C GLY A 42 -3.12 1.62 14.80
N GLY A 43 -2.21 1.12 13.97
CA GLY A 43 -2.46 0.95 12.54
C GLY A 43 -3.56 -0.07 12.28
N THR A 44 -4.49 0.28 11.39
CA THR A 44 -5.57 -0.59 10.92
C THR A 44 -5.91 -0.27 9.47
N MET A 45 -6.62 -1.15 8.79
CA MET A 45 -7.13 -0.94 7.44
C MET A 45 -8.11 0.26 7.32
N ASP A 46 -8.56 0.80 8.45
CA ASP A 46 -9.42 2.00 8.52
C ASP A 46 -8.65 3.31 8.72
N ASN A 47 -7.32 3.26 8.71
CA ASN A 47 -6.49 4.46 8.73
C ASN A 47 -6.90 5.42 7.59
N LYS A 48 -6.91 6.74 7.85
CA LYS A 48 -7.39 7.74 6.89
C LYS A 48 -6.57 7.80 5.59
N VAL A 49 -5.25 7.59 5.66
CA VAL A 49 -4.39 7.50 4.48
C VAL A 49 -4.75 6.27 3.66
N VAL A 50 -4.88 5.10 4.30
CA VAL A 50 -5.29 3.84 3.67
C VAL A 50 -6.64 3.96 2.97
N GLN A 51 -7.64 4.56 3.65
CA GLN A 51 -8.94 4.83 3.04
C GLN A 51 -8.85 5.81 1.86
N THR A 52 -7.93 6.79 1.93
CA THR A 52 -7.71 7.75 0.84
C THR A 52 -7.12 7.06 -0.39
N LEU A 53 -6.14 6.17 -0.19
CA LEU A 53 -5.59 5.33 -1.25
C LEU A 53 -6.69 4.45 -1.87
N ALA A 54 -7.48 3.74 -1.05
CA ALA A 54 -8.57 2.90 -1.55
C ALA A 54 -9.57 3.69 -2.40
N ARG A 55 -9.98 4.90 -1.97
CA ARG A 55 -10.85 5.77 -2.76
C ARG A 55 -10.24 6.18 -4.09
N ALA A 56 -8.93 6.49 -4.11
CA ALA A 56 -8.23 6.81 -5.35
C ALA A 56 -8.25 5.63 -6.33
N PHE A 57 -7.93 4.43 -5.85
CA PHE A 57 -7.98 3.22 -6.66
C PHE A 57 -9.37 2.94 -7.21
N VAL A 58 -10.41 2.96 -6.35
CA VAL A 58 -11.80 2.71 -6.78
C VAL A 58 -12.26 3.72 -7.82
N GLN A 59 -11.96 5.01 -7.63
CA GLN A 59 -12.33 6.06 -8.59
C GLN A 59 -11.61 5.93 -9.93
N ASN A 60 -10.49 5.21 -9.98
CA ASN A 60 -9.74 4.91 -11.20
C ASN A 60 -9.98 3.49 -11.72
N GLY A 61 -11.10 2.85 -11.32
CA GLY A 61 -11.56 1.59 -11.87
C GLY A 61 -10.95 0.33 -11.26
N TRP A 62 -10.29 0.41 -10.11
CA TRP A 62 -9.70 -0.74 -9.43
C TRP A 62 -10.60 -1.29 -8.32
N VAL A 63 -10.62 -2.61 -8.16
CA VAL A 63 -11.12 -3.21 -6.91
C VAL A 63 -10.07 -2.99 -5.83
N ALA A 64 -10.40 -2.25 -4.78
CA ALA A 64 -9.49 -2.00 -3.67
C ALA A 64 -9.71 -3.00 -2.54
N LEU A 65 -8.63 -3.67 -2.14
CA LEU A 65 -8.58 -4.65 -1.05
C LEU A 65 -7.75 -4.03 0.09
N ARG A 66 -8.41 -3.63 1.16
CA ARG A 66 -7.78 -3.23 2.42
C ARG A 66 -7.88 -4.38 3.39
N PHE A 67 -6.84 -4.67 4.14
CA PHE A 67 -6.84 -5.78 5.09
C PHE A 67 -6.17 -5.39 6.40
N ASN A 68 -6.52 -6.06 7.47
CA ASN A 68 -5.84 -5.94 8.75
C ASN A 68 -4.68 -6.93 8.80
N PHE A 69 -3.48 -6.45 9.14
CA PHE A 69 -2.34 -7.31 9.43
C PHE A 69 -2.64 -8.28 10.57
N ARG A 70 -1.87 -9.34 10.65
CA ARG A 70 -1.96 -10.33 11.72
C ARG A 70 -1.96 -9.67 13.10
N GLY A 71 -2.85 -10.12 13.99
CA GLY A 71 -3.02 -9.56 15.33
C GLY A 71 -3.82 -8.26 15.40
N VAL A 72 -4.37 -7.75 14.28
CA VAL A 72 -5.18 -6.52 14.23
C VAL A 72 -6.64 -6.85 13.91
N GLY A 73 -7.57 -6.24 14.64
CA GLY A 73 -9.01 -6.44 14.43
C GLY A 73 -9.39 -7.90 14.54
N ALA A 74 -10.05 -8.45 13.51
CA ALA A 74 -10.40 -9.86 13.44
C ALA A 74 -9.33 -10.74 12.77
N SER A 75 -8.20 -10.17 12.34
CA SER A 75 -7.09 -10.95 11.80
C SER A 75 -6.35 -11.68 12.90
N GLN A 76 -6.14 -12.98 12.70
CA GLN A 76 -5.44 -13.87 13.62
C GLN A 76 -3.91 -13.76 13.51
N GLY A 77 -3.21 -14.43 14.42
CA GLY A 77 -1.75 -14.40 14.49
C GLY A 77 -1.21 -13.28 15.35
N GLN A 78 0.10 -13.05 15.26
CA GLN A 78 0.83 -12.04 16.01
C GLN A 78 1.75 -11.27 15.08
N HIS A 79 2.03 -10.01 15.44
CA HIS A 79 2.98 -9.17 14.72
C HIS A 79 4.34 -9.86 14.58
N ASP A 80 4.89 -9.87 13.35
CA ASP A 80 6.11 -10.58 12.99
C ASP A 80 7.11 -9.67 12.24
N HIS A 81 7.20 -8.42 12.67
CA HIS A 81 8.19 -7.43 12.21
C HIS A 81 8.24 -7.22 10.68
N GLY A 82 7.15 -7.55 9.99
CA GLY A 82 6.99 -7.38 8.54
C GLY A 82 7.19 -8.65 7.74
N VAL A 83 7.90 -9.66 8.26
CA VAL A 83 8.14 -10.94 7.55
C VAL A 83 6.82 -11.68 7.35
N GLY A 84 6.11 -11.95 8.42
CA GLY A 84 4.83 -12.61 8.38
C GLY A 84 3.74 -11.76 7.71
N GLU A 85 3.77 -10.43 7.92
CA GLU A 85 2.84 -9.51 7.27
C GLU A 85 3.00 -9.51 5.75
N ALA A 86 4.24 -9.63 5.23
CA ALA A 86 4.49 -9.79 3.79
C ALA A 86 3.96 -11.14 3.27
N GLN A 87 4.13 -12.22 4.02
CA GLN A 87 3.57 -13.53 3.67
C GLN A 87 2.03 -13.48 3.61
N ASP A 88 1.38 -12.81 4.57
CA ASP A 88 -0.07 -12.64 4.56
C ASP A 88 -0.55 -11.85 3.34
N LEU A 89 0.16 -10.78 2.97
CA LEU A 89 -0.13 -9.98 1.77
C LEU A 89 0.00 -10.82 0.50
N LEU A 90 1.09 -11.58 0.35
CA LEU A 90 1.32 -12.48 -0.79
C LEU A 90 0.22 -13.53 -0.91
N HIS A 91 -0.18 -14.11 0.22
CA HIS A 91 -1.24 -15.11 0.27
C HIS A 91 -2.60 -14.52 -0.12
N LEU A 92 -2.89 -13.29 0.35
CA LEU A 92 -4.09 -12.55 -0.01
C LEU A 92 -4.14 -12.24 -1.51
N VAL A 93 -3.01 -11.81 -2.11
CA VAL A 93 -2.90 -11.63 -3.57
C VAL A 93 -3.22 -12.92 -4.30
N GLY A 94 -2.64 -14.05 -3.87
CA GLY A 94 -2.89 -15.36 -4.48
C GLY A 94 -4.35 -15.81 -4.43
N GLN A 95 -5.11 -15.45 -3.40
CA GLN A 95 -6.51 -15.85 -3.25
C GLN A 95 -7.50 -14.86 -3.87
N LEU A 96 -7.28 -13.54 -3.73
CA LEU A 96 -8.27 -12.53 -4.14
C LEU A 96 -7.92 -11.82 -5.46
N ALA A 97 -6.68 -11.90 -5.89
CA ALA A 97 -6.17 -11.30 -7.13
C ALA A 97 -5.22 -12.25 -7.88
N PRO A 98 -5.59 -13.54 -8.13
CA PRO A 98 -4.69 -14.52 -8.72
C PRO A 98 -4.27 -14.18 -10.14
N GLU A 99 -5.12 -13.46 -10.87
CA GLU A 99 -4.94 -13.11 -12.28
C GLU A 99 -5.29 -11.65 -12.56
N GLY A 100 -4.97 -11.19 -13.77
CA GLY A 100 -5.26 -9.84 -14.25
C GLY A 100 -4.30 -8.79 -13.71
N ALA A 101 -4.63 -7.53 -13.92
CA ALA A 101 -3.82 -6.40 -13.49
C ALA A 101 -3.79 -6.29 -11.95
N LEU A 102 -2.57 -6.13 -11.42
CA LEU A 102 -2.31 -5.99 -9.99
C LEU A 102 -1.71 -4.63 -9.69
N ALA A 103 -2.24 -3.96 -8.67
CA ALA A 103 -1.61 -2.81 -8.06
C ALA A 103 -1.33 -3.10 -6.58
N LEU A 104 -0.23 -2.56 -6.07
CA LEU A 104 0.17 -2.69 -4.68
C LEU A 104 0.35 -1.31 -4.06
N ALA A 105 -0.17 -1.11 -2.85
CA ALA A 105 0.00 0.15 -2.16
C ALA A 105 0.21 -0.06 -0.65
N GLY A 106 0.93 0.86 -0.04
CA GLY A 106 1.14 0.82 1.40
C GLY A 106 1.43 2.19 2.00
N PHE A 107 1.11 2.30 3.29
CA PHE A 107 1.42 3.49 4.08
C PHE A 107 2.34 3.13 5.25
N SER A 108 3.45 3.86 5.40
CA SER A 108 4.40 3.74 6.51
C SER A 108 4.99 2.31 6.61
N PHE A 109 4.75 1.60 7.69
CA PHE A 109 5.07 0.18 7.83
C PHE A 109 4.44 -0.66 6.70
N GLY A 110 3.21 -0.34 6.28
CA GLY A 110 2.58 -0.99 5.15
C GLY A 110 3.33 -0.76 3.83
N ALA A 111 3.98 0.39 3.64
CA ALA A 111 4.84 0.63 2.46
C ALA A 111 6.11 -0.25 2.50
N TYR A 112 6.71 -0.44 3.69
CA TYR A 112 7.79 -1.39 3.88
C TYR A 112 7.36 -2.83 3.55
N VAL A 113 6.26 -3.31 4.10
CA VAL A 113 5.71 -4.65 3.79
C VAL A 113 5.42 -4.78 2.29
N THR A 114 4.84 -3.74 1.68
CA THR A 114 4.53 -3.71 0.25
C THR A 114 5.78 -3.79 -0.63
N SER A 115 6.91 -3.17 -0.23
CA SER A 115 8.17 -3.25 -0.99
C SER A 115 8.67 -4.70 -1.10
N HIS A 116 8.61 -5.47 -0.02
CA HIS A 116 8.96 -6.90 -0.03
C HIS A 116 7.98 -7.75 -0.85
N ALA A 117 6.70 -7.39 -0.81
CA ALA A 117 5.71 -8.07 -1.67
C ALA A 117 5.94 -7.77 -3.16
N ILE A 118 6.33 -6.54 -3.52
CA ILE A 118 6.72 -6.17 -4.89
C ILE A 118 7.92 -7.02 -5.34
N GLU A 119 8.99 -7.07 -4.53
CA GLU A 119 10.19 -7.86 -4.82
C GLU A 119 9.86 -9.35 -5.06
N ALA A 120 9.01 -9.93 -4.21
CA ALA A 120 8.63 -11.34 -4.32
C ALA A 120 7.70 -11.65 -5.51
N LEU A 121 6.80 -10.72 -5.87
CA LEU A 121 5.81 -10.92 -6.93
C LEU A 121 6.33 -10.55 -8.32
N HIS A 122 7.19 -9.54 -8.43
CA HIS A 122 7.65 -8.99 -9.71
C HIS A 122 8.17 -10.05 -10.70
N PRO A 123 8.92 -11.08 -10.29
CA PRO A 123 9.40 -12.10 -11.23
C PRO A 123 8.29 -12.99 -11.83
N GLN A 124 7.11 -13.01 -11.21
CA GLN A 124 6.05 -13.97 -11.55
C GLN A 124 4.73 -13.29 -11.95
N ARG A 125 4.58 -12.02 -11.61
CA ARG A 125 3.34 -11.26 -11.78
C ARG A 125 3.60 -9.88 -12.38
N HIS A 126 2.79 -9.51 -13.36
CA HIS A 126 2.76 -8.14 -13.85
C HIS A 126 2.13 -7.23 -12.80
N ILE A 127 2.95 -6.33 -12.23
CA ILE A 127 2.51 -5.26 -11.34
C ILE A 127 2.33 -4.01 -12.21
N GLU A 128 1.08 -3.57 -12.37
CA GLU A 128 0.75 -2.43 -13.23
C GLU A 128 1.02 -1.09 -12.54
N LYS A 129 0.75 -0.99 -11.24
CA LYS A 129 1.01 0.24 -10.45
C LYS A 129 1.45 -0.12 -9.04
N ALA A 130 2.34 0.71 -8.50
CA ALA A 130 2.72 0.69 -7.09
C ALA A 130 2.62 2.08 -6.47
N VAL A 131 2.18 2.18 -5.21
CA VAL A 131 2.08 3.45 -4.47
C VAL A 131 2.61 3.27 -3.06
N LEU A 132 3.73 3.91 -2.74
CA LEU A 132 4.40 3.84 -1.45
C LEU A 132 4.34 5.22 -0.76
N VAL A 133 3.66 5.31 0.37
CA VAL A 133 3.41 6.57 1.08
C VAL A 133 4.07 6.56 2.44
N GLY A 134 4.88 7.58 2.76
CA GLY A 134 5.56 7.72 4.05
C GLY A 134 6.40 6.49 4.41
N THR A 135 7.14 5.96 3.45
CA THR A 135 7.85 4.68 3.53
C THR A 135 8.80 4.61 4.72
N ALA A 136 8.64 3.64 5.60
CA ALA A 136 9.28 3.55 6.91
C ALA A 136 10.78 3.18 6.88
N ALA A 137 11.55 3.80 5.97
CA ALA A 137 12.96 3.51 5.72
C ALA A 137 13.92 3.87 6.88
N SER A 138 13.48 4.64 7.87
CA SER A 138 14.28 4.95 9.06
C SER A 138 14.28 3.83 10.11
N ARG A 139 13.38 2.87 10.00
CA ARG A 139 13.13 1.83 11.01
C ARG A 139 13.21 0.41 10.48
N PHE A 140 13.07 0.25 9.17
CA PHE A 140 12.99 -1.05 8.51
C PHE A 140 13.87 -1.07 7.27
N GLU A 141 14.36 -2.24 6.92
CA GLU A 141 15.08 -2.48 5.67
C GLU A 141 14.07 -2.61 4.52
N VAL A 142 13.75 -1.48 3.92
CA VAL A 142 12.81 -1.42 2.78
C VAL A 142 13.48 -2.02 1.55
N ALA A 143 12.82 -3.01 0.92
CA ALA A 143 13.32 -3.62 -0.30
C ALA A 143 13.41 -2.58 -1.44
N PRO A 144 14.43 -2.66 -2.30
CA PRO A 144 14.50 -1.81 -3.48
C PRO A 144 13.35 -2.12 -4.45
N VAL A 145 12.89 -1.09 -5.15
CA VAL A 145 11.92 -1.28 -6.23
C VAL A 145 12.65 -1.78 -7.48
N PRO A 146 12.23 -2.88 -8.11
CA PRO A 146 12.83 -3.33 -9.37
C PRO A 146 12.85 -2.20 -10.41
N PRO A 147 13.97 -1.99 -11.15
CA PRO A 147 14.10 -0.87 -12.08
C PRO A 147 12.99 -0.82 -13.15
N GLU A 148 12.49 -1.97 -13.57
CA GLU A 148 11.40 -2.11 -14.54
C GLU A 148 10.05 -1.59 -14.03
N LEU A 149 9.94 -1.38 -12.72
CA LEU A 149 8.74 -0.85 -12.08
C LEU A 149 8.87 0.63 -11.68
N HIS A 150 10.02 1.29 -11.92
CA HIS A 150 10.21 2.68 -11.48
C HIS A 150 9.16 3.62 -12.08
N ASP A 151 8.87 3.53 -13.37
CA ASP A 151 7.86 4.35 -14.06
C ASP A 151 6.42 4.03 -13.61
N ARG A 152 6.21 2.87 -13.00
CA ARG A 152 4.93 2.39 -12.47
C ARG A 152 4.80 2.61 -10.97
N THR A 153 5.83 3.15 -10.32
CA THR A 153 5.88 3.34 -8.87
C THR A 153 5.81 4.81 -8.51
N LEU A 154 4.85 5.17 -7.70
CA LEU A 154 4.74 6.49 -7.09
C LEU A 154 5.16 6.41 -5.62
N VAL A 155 6.25 7.06 -5.27
CA VAL A 155 6.64 7.28 -3.87
C VAL A 155 6.23 8.67 -3.45
N ILE A 156 5.47 8.80 -2.34
CA ILE A 156 5.03 10.09 -1.80
C ILE A 156 5.53 10.22 -0.36
N HIS A 157 6.13 11.35 -0.02
CA HIS A 157 6.63 11.61 1.32
C HIS A 157 6.35 13.05 1.76
N GLY A 158 5.99 13.25 3.03
CA GLY A 158 5.81 14.57 3.61
C GLY A 158 7.15 15.22 3.94
N GLU A 159 7.34 16.49 3.57
CA GLU A 159 8.56 17.22 3.90
C GLU A 159 8.77 17.33 5.41
N ALA A 160 7.69 17.59 6.18
CA ALA A 160 7.68 17.75 7.62
C ALA A 160 7.25 16.46 8.35
N ASP A 161 7.57 15.29 7.80
CA ASP A 161 7.30 13.99 8.42
C ASP A 161 8.22 13.81 9.64
N ASP A 162 7.63 13.85 10.83
CA ASP A 162 8.31 13.72 12.12
C ASP A 162 8.42 12.26 12.61
N THR A 163 7.72 11.35 11.94
CA THR A 163 7.71 9.91 12.26
C THR A 163 8.74 9.15 11.42
N VAL A 164 8.81 9.45 10.13
CA VAL A 164 9.80 8.94 9.19
C VAL A 164 10.46 10.15 8.51
N PRO A 165 11.67 10.54 8.92
CA PRO A 165 12.35 11.69 8.34
C PRO A 165 12.51 11.55 6.81
N LEU A 166 12.24 12.62 6.06
CA LEU A 166 12.40 12.63 4.59
C LEU A 166 13.79 12.17 4.17
N ALA A 167 14.83 12.52 4.93
CA ALA A 167 16.20 12.10 4.64
C ALA A 167 16.34 10.59 4.52
N SER A 168 15.68 9.80 5.38
CA SER A 168 15.76 8.33 5.32
C SER A 168 15.06 7.76 4.07
N ALA A 169 13.96 8.35 3.65
CA ALA A 169 13.30 7.97 2.39
C ALA A 169 14.18 8.33 1.19
N MET A 170 14.84 9.49 1.21
CA MET A 170 15.80 9.90 0.17
C MET A 170 17.03 8.98 0.11
N ASP A 171 17.55 8.56 1.28
CA ASP A 171 18.71 7.67 1.35
C ASP A 171 18.40 6.27 0.81
N TRP A 172 17.18 5.79 1.02
CA TRP A 172 16.68 4.55 0.41
C TRP A 172 16.48 4.67 -1.11
N ALA A 173 15.92 5.79 -1.58
CA ALA A 173 15.57 5.97 -2.99
C ALA A 173 16.78 6.33 -3.88
N ARG A 174 17.76 7.08 -3.34
CA ARG A 174 18.89 7.62 -4.10
C ARG A 174 19.75 6.57 -4.79
N PRO A 175 20.17 5.44 -4.14
CA PRO A 175 20.99 4.44 -4.79
C PRO A 175 20.34 3.77 -6.00
N GLN A 176 19.01 3.73 -6.03
CA GLN A 176 18.24 3.12 -7.11
C GLN A 176 17.70 4.14 -8.13
N GLY A 177 17.95 5.44 -7.93
CA GLY A 177 17.44 6.49 -8.81
C GLY A 177 15.92 6.64 -8.82
N LEU A 178 15.25 6.18 -7.77
CA LEU A 178 13.77 6.19 -7.68
C LEU A 178 13.25 7.57 -7.29
N PRO A 179 12.38 8.22 -8.10
CA PRO A 179 11.83 9.53 -7.77
C PRO A 179 10.92 9.51 -6.55
N ILE A 180 10.97 10.57 -5.74
CA ILE A 180 10.04 10.81 -4.63
C ILE A 180 9.27 12.10 -4.89
N LEU A 181 7.93 12.03 -4.82
CA LEU A 181 7.09 13.21 -4.75
C LEU A 181 7.09 13.72 -3.29
N VAL A 182 7.81 14.81 -3.06
CA VAL A 182 7.86 15.46 -1.74
C VAL A 182 6.73 16.46 -1.62
N VAL A 183 5.98 16.36 -0.52
CA VAL A 183 4.84 17.23 -0.24
C VAL A 183 5.27 18.34 0.73
N PRO A 184 5.35 19.61 0.29
CA PRO A 184 5.74 20.72 1.14
C PRO A 184 4.88 20.84 2.39
N GLY A 185 5.52 20.91 3.57
CA GLY A 185 4.87 20.98 4.87
C GLY A 185 4.02 19.74 5.24
N GLY A 186 4.09 18.67 4.44
CA GLY A 186 3.34 17.44 4.69
C GLY A 186 3.84 16.71 5.93
N SER A 187 2.92 16.40 6.86
CA SER A 187 3.18 15.53 8.00
C SER A 187 3.07 14.06 7.62
N HIS A 188 3.46 13.15 8.52
CA HIS A 188 3.38 11.69 8.29
C HIS A 188 1.97 11.24 7.85
N PHE A 189 0.92 11.76 8.50
CA PHE A 189 -0.47 11.39 8.22
C PHE A 189 -1.18 12.32 7.22
N PHE A 190 -0.45 13.25 6.58
CA PHE A 190 -1.01 14.19 5.60
C PHE A 190 -2.24 14.95 6.12
N HIS A 191 -2.20 15.40 7.38
CA HIS A 191 -3.28 16.16 7.99
C HIS A 191 -3.60 17.42 7.17
N GLY A 192 -4.87 17.58 6.80
CA GLY A 192 -5.32 18.69 5.93
C GLY A 192 -4.97 18.50 4.43
N GLN A 193 -4.17 17.50 4.06
CA GLN A 193 -3.67 17.29 2.68
C GLN A 193 -4.16 15.97 2.05
N LEU A 194 -5.07 15.24 2.68
CA LEU A 194 -5.62 13.98 2.14
C LEU A 194 -6.31 14.16 0.76
N PRO A 195 -7.02 15.28 0.46
CA PRO A 195 -7.54 15.51 -0.88
C PRO A 195 -6.44 15.64 -1.94
N GLN A 196 -5.34 16.30 -1.63
CA GLN A 196 -4.18 16.43 -2.50
C GLN A 196 -3.49 15.07 -2.70
N LEU A 197 -3.25 14.31 -1.62
CA LEU A 197 -2.73 12.94 -1.69
C LEU A 197 -3.57 12.10 -2.66
N LYS A 198 -4.90 12.12 -2.53
CA LYS A 198 -5.81 11.42 -3.45
C LYS A 198 -5.62 11.88 -4.90
N SER A 199 -5.48 13.18 -5.13
CA SER A 199 -5.30 13.73 -6.48
C SER A 199 -3.99 13.26 -7.14
N TRP A 200 -2.88 13.24 -6.41
CA TRP A 200 -1.59 12.75 -6.95
C TRP A 200 -1.64 11.27 -7.27
N VAL A 201 -2.20 10.47 -6.36
CA VAL A 201 -2.40 9.03 -6.60
C VAL A 201 -3.31 8.81 -7.82
N SER A 202 -4.43 9.53 -7.93
CA SER A 202 -5.35 9.42 -9.08
C SER A 202 -4.66 9.76 -10.41
N ARG A 203 -3.82 10.81 -10.46
CA ARG A 203 -3.04 11.14 -11.67
C ARG A 203 -2.09 10.01 -12.06
N HIS A 204 -1.38 9.43 -11.09
CA HIS A 204 -0.50 8.29 -11.34
C HIS A 204 -1.26 7.08 -11.89
N LEU A 205 -2.46 6.79 -11.35
CA LEU A 205 -3.30 5.68 -11.79
C LEU A 205 -3.94 5.92 -13.17
N SER A 206 -4.16 7.18 -13.55
CA SER A 206 -4.75 7.56 -14.85
C SER A 206 -3.71 7.67 -15.96
N ALA A 207 -2.43 7.81 -15.64
CA ALA A 207 -1.36 7.87 -16.63
C ALA A 207 -1.29 6.53 -17.37
N HIS A 208 -1.54 6.58 -18.69
CA HIS A 208 -1.31 5.46 -19.61
C HIS A 208 0.17 5.48 -20.01
N GLU A 209 0.74 4.31 -20.18
CA GLU A 209 2.07 4.13 -20.79
C GLU A 209 2.08 4.53 -22.25
#